data_a20ea36f75dd46fbd6419f79c01841da
#
_entry.id   a20ea36f75dd46fbd6419f79c01841da
#
_cell.length_a   1.000
_cell.length_b   1.000
_cell.length_c   1.000
_cell.angle_alpha   90.00
_cell.angle_beta   90.00
_cell.angle_gamma   90.00
#
_symmetry.space_group_name_H-M   'P 1'
#
loop_
_entity.id
_entity.type
_entity.pdbx_description
1 polymer ?
#
loop_
_entity_poly.entity_id
_entity_poly.type
_entity_poly.pdbx_seq_one_letter_code
_entity_poly.pdbx_strand_id
1 'polypeptide(L)'
;VETTAEHILDAVERLVCIEGTRKLTIDAVAAEAGMSKGGVLYNFRSKQELLLGVIRRVVTEVRERTYALSDKLTEQGVACPILRASFQIYKEYREKTAPKALFALAAQEPELVAEFQDMSTEFGRAISSEISDPVLGHMCLLIIDGLYYRQALDIEHCSAGEIDELIDRVLEISSQNSRHAVLNAEAGN
;
A
#
# COMPACT_ATOMS: atom_id res chain seq x y z
N VAL A 1 -10.31 21.87 4.94
CA VAL A 1 -10.53 21.90 6.42
C VAL A 1 -10.57 20.44 6.86
N GLU A 2 -9.61 20.06 7.69
CA GLU A 2 -9.51 18.72 8.29
C GLU A 2 -10.80 18.40 9.06
N THR A 3 -11.36 17.23 8.84
CA THR A 3 -12.56 16.79 9.54
C THR A 3 -12.23 16.24 10.93
N THR A 4 -13.21 16.22 11.84
CA THR A 4 -13.04 15.62 13.18
C THR A 4 -12.63 14.15 13.08
N ALA A 5 -13.14 13.43 12.09
CA ALA A 5 -12.78 12.02 11.86
C ALA A 5 -11.30 11.89 11.45
N GLU A 6 -10.79 12.73 10.55
CA GLU A 6 -9.38 12.75 10.15
C GLU A 6 -8.46 13.06 11.34
N HIS A 7 -8.81 14.06 12.16
CA HIS A 7 -8.06 14.36 13.37
C HIS A 7 -7.97 13.17 14.34
N ILE A 8 -9.06 12.40 14.50
CA ILE A 8 -9.06 11.19 15.30
C ILE A 8 -8.16 10.11 14.67
N LEU A 9 -8.22 9.92 13.36
CA LEU A 9 -7.39 8.94 12.66
C LEU A 9 -5.90 9.28 12.75
N ASP A 10 -5.54 10.57 12.73
CA ASP A 10 -4.16 11.03 12.95
C ASP A 10 -3.66 10.67 14.36
N ALA A 11 -4.52 10.82 15.36
CA ALA A 11 -4.19 10.41 16.73
C ALA A 11 -3.98 8.89 16.82
N VAL A 12 -4.78 8.09 16.10
CA VAL A 12 -4.60 6.63 16.01
C VAL A 12 -3.25 6.29 15.39
N GLU A 13 -2.87 6.92 14.28
CA GLU A 13 -1.58 6.66 13.63
C GLU A 13 -0.40 7.01 14.52
N ARG A 14 -0.45 8.15 15.22
CA ARG A 14 0.60 8.52 16.19
C ARG A 14 0.74 7.49 17.30
N LEU A 15 -0.37 7.04 17.89
CA LEU A 15 -0.36 6.01 18.93
C LEU A 15 0.19 4.68 18.42
N VAL A 16 -0.21 4.26 17.22
CA VAL A 16 0.28 3.02 16.61
C VAL A 16 1.79 3.10 16.34
N CYS A 17 2.30 4.25 15.93
CA CYS A 17 3.73 4.47 15.74
C CYS A 17 4.54 4.37 17.04
N ILE A 18 4.02 4.92 18.14
CA ILE A 18 4.74 5.03 19.42
C ILE A 18 4.60 3.78 20.26
N GLU A 19 3.39 3.24 20.37
CA GLU A 19 3.04 2.21 21.35
C GLU A 19 2.60 0.87 20.72
N GLY A 20 2.45 0.85 19.41
CA GLY A 20 1.91 -0.29 18.68
C GLY A 20 0.39 -0.48 18.88
N THR A 21 -0.17 -1.43 18.13
CA THR A 21 -1.63 -1.66 18.09
C THR A 21 -2.20 -2.26 19.39
N ARG A 22 -1.37 -2.90 20.22
CA ARG A 22 -1.82 -3.55 21.48
C ARG A 22 -2.35 -2.56 22.49
N LYS A 23 -1.77 -1.36 22.55
CA LYS A 23 -2.17 -0.31 23.51
C LYS A 23 -3.27 0.61 23.00
N LEU A 24 -3.69 0.44 21.75
CA LEU A 24 -4.75 1.24 21.15
C LEU A 24 -6.09 0.97 21.87
N THR A 25 -6.60 1.98 22.55
CA THR A 25 -7.92 2.00 23.21
C THR A 25 -8.64 3.31 22.88
N ILE A 26 -9.98 3.33 22.99
CA ILE A 26 -10.77 4.56 22.79
C ILE A 26 -10.30 5.68 23.72
N ASP A 27 -9.98 5.34 24.98
CA ASP A 27 -9.51 6.33 25.96
C ASP A 27 -8.14 6.90 25.60
N ALA A 28 -7.21 6.07 25.10
CA ALA A 28 -5.90 6.53 24.62
C ALA A 28 -6.03 7.44 23.39
N VAL A 29 -6.90 7.07 22.44
CA VAL A 29 -7.19 7.89 21.25
C VAL A 29 -7.83 9.22 21.65
N ALA A 30 -8.77 9.22 22.57
CA ALA A 30 -9.40 10.43 23.07
C ALA A 30 -8.38 11.39 23.73
N ALA A 31 -7.49 10.84 24.55
CA ALA A 31 -6.41 11.60 25.19
C ALA A 31 -5.44 12.18 24.16
N GLU A 32 -4.99 11.39 23.19
CA GLU A 32 -4.05 11.80 22.13
C GLU A 32 -4.68 12.84 21.18
N ALA A 33 -5.98 12.69 20.88
CA ALA A 33 -6.71 13.66 20.04
C ALA A 33 -7.15 14.92 20.80
N GLY A 34 -6.93 14.98 22.12
CA GLY A 34 -7.43 16.10 22.93
C GLY A 34 -8.96 16.19 23.00
N MET A 35 -9.65 15.08 22.86
CA MET A 35 -11.12 14.98 22.80
C MET A 35 -11.70 14.19 23.95
N SER A 36 -13.03 14.32 24.16
CA SER A 36 -13.73 13.42 25.09
C SER A 36 -13.91 12.02 24.45
N LYS A 37 -13.98 11.00 25.30
CA LYS A 37 -14.34 9.63 24.88
C LYS A 37 -15.64 9.58 24.07
N GLY A 38 -16.65 10.37 24.49
CA GLY A 38 -17.93 10.50 23.76
C GLY A 38 -17.76 11.11 22.37
N GLY A 39 -16.86 12.08 22.21
CA GLY A 39 -16.52 12.69 20.92
C GLY A 39 -15.89 11.68 19.94
N VAL A 40 -14.98 10.83 20.44
CA VAL A 40 -14.42 9.73 19.64
C VAL A 40 -15.49 8.71 19.27
N LEU A 41 -16.30 8.27 20.25
CA LEU A 41 -17.36 7.26 20.03
C LEU A 41 -18.50 7.77 19.13
N TYR A 42 -18.68 9.06 18.99
CA TYR A 42 -19.63 9.63 18.03
C TYR A 42 -19.19 9.41 16.59
N ASN A 43 -17.88 9.48 16.31
CA ASN A 43 -17.31 9.26 14.99
C ASN A 43 -17.00 7.78 14.71
N PHE A 44 -16.50 7.06 15.71
CA PHE A 44 -16.09 5.65 15.62
C PHE A 44 -16.60 4.89 16.84
N ARG A 45 -17.59 4.03 16.64
CA ARG A 45 -18.32 3.36 17.73
C ARG A 45 -17.52 2.29 18.46
N SER A 46 -16.38 1.86 17.87
CA SER A 46 -15.54 0.81 18.42
C SER A 46 -14.07 0.99 18.02
N LYS A 47 -13.18 0.28 18.74
CA LYS A 47 -11.77 0.16 18.32
C LYS A 47 -11.64 -0.41 16.91
N GLN A 48 -12.51 -1.35 16.54
CA GLN A 48 -12.50 -1.99 15.23
C GLN A 48 -12.86 -0.97 14.13
N GLU A 49 -13.86 -0.11 14.35
CA GLU A 49 -14.18 0.97 13.41
C GLU A 49 -13.04 1.98 13.27
N LEU A 50 -12.33 2.30 14.35
CA LEU A 50 -11.13 3.15 14.28
C LEU A 50 -10.03 2.52 13.40
N LEU A 51 -9.74 1.25 13.64
CA LEU A 51 -8.73 0.51 12.87
C LEU A 51 -9.11 0.40 11.40
N LEU A 52 -10.37 0.09 11.12
CA LEU A 52 -10.89 0.04 9.76
C LEU A 52 -10.81 1.42 9.08
N GLY A 53 -11.13 2.49 9.80
CA GLY A 53 -11.00 3.87 9.31
C GLY A 53 -9.57 4.21 8.90
N VAL A 54 -8.58 3.88 9.75
CA VAL A 54 -7.16 4.13 9.43
C VAL A 54 -6.70 3.28 8.25
N ILE A 55 -7.07 1.99 8.21
CA ILE A 55 -6.71 1.10 7.09
C ILE A 55 -7.29 1.63 5.78
N ARG A 56 -8.57 2.00 5.76
CA ARG A 56 -9.20 2.59 4.57
C ARG A 56 -8.48 3.85 4.10
N ARG A 57 -8.08 4.72 5.04
CA ARG A 57 -7.30 5.91 4.72
C ARG A 57 -5.96 5.56 4.07
N VAL A 58 -5.20 4.64 4.66
CA VAL A 58 -3.90 4.19 4.10
C VAL A 58 -4.08 3.55 2.73
N VAL A 59 -5.06 2.65 2.57
CA VAL A 59 -5.38 2.01 1.28
C VAL A 59 -5.76 3.03 0.22
N THR A 60 -6.59 4.01 0.59
CA THR A 60 -7.00 5.10 -0.32
C THR A 60 -5.81 5.96 -0.72
N GLU A 61 -4.97 6.37 0.23
CA GLU A 61 -3.76 7.17 -0.04
C GLU A 61 -2.80 6.42 -0.97
N VAL A 62 -2.52 5.14 -0.68
CA VAL A 62 -1.65 4.31 -1.53
C VAL A 62 -2.21 4.20 -2.94
N ARG A 63 -3.53 3.93 -3.07
CA ARG A 63 -4.21 3.82 -4.36
C ARG A 63 -4.10 5.13 -5.16
N GLU A 64 -4.51 6.24 -4.59
CA GLU A 64 -4.52 7.55 -5.25
C GLU A 64 -3.11 7.96 -5.68
N ARG A 65 -2.12 7.79 -4.81
CA ARG A 65 -0.73 8.13 -5.12
C ARG A 65 -0.14 7.24 -6.21
N THR A 66 -0.47 5.95 -6.18
CA THR A 66 -0.01 5.00 -7.21
C THR A 66 -0.57 5.38 -8.58
N TYR A 67 -1.86 5.65 -8.67
CA TYR A 67 -2.46 6.06 -9.95
C TYR A 67 -1.97 7.43 -10.42
N ALA A 68 -1.88 8.41 -9.55
CA ALA A 68 -1.37 9.74 -9.91
C ALA A 68 0.08 9.69 -10.40
N LEU A 69 0.91 8.79 -9.85
CA LEU A 69 2.26 8.57 -10.34
C LEU A 69 2.27 7.80 -11.67
N SER A 70 1.42 6.77 -11.79
CA SER A 70 1.26 6.00 -13.02
C SER A 70 0.84 6.87 -14.19
N ASP A 71 -0.10 7.80 -14.00
CA ASP A 71 -0.54 8.73 -15.04
C ASP A 71 0.63 9.60 -15.54
N LYS A 72 1.42 10.15 -14.61
CA LYS A 72 2.63 10.92 -14.97
C LYS A 72 3.65 10.10 -15.75
N LEU A 73 3.89 8.85 -15.36
CA LEU A 73 4.80 7.94 -16.05
C LEU A 73 4.27 7.57 -17.43
N THR A 74 2.95 7.42 -17.58
CA THR A 74 2.28 7.18 -18.86
C THR A 74 2.47 8.37 -19.81
N GLU A 75 2.27 9.59 -19.35
CA GLU A 75 2.52 10.82 -20.13
C GLU A 75 3.98 10.93 -20.60
N GLN A 76 4.92 10.40 -19.82
CA GLN A 76 6.35 10.36 -20.17
C GLN A 76 6.72 9.18 -21.10
N GLY A 77 5.77 8.33 -21.47
CA GLY A 77 6.01 7.16 -22.31
C GLY A 77 6.81 6.05 -21.63
N VAL A 78 6.82 6.02 -20.30
CA VAL A 78 7.55 5.01 -19.51
C VAL A 78 6.82 3.67 -19.56
N ALA A 79 7.55 2.59 -19.83
CA ALA A 79 6.98 1.23 -19.87
C ALA A 79 6.54 0.76 -18.47
N CYS A 80 5.43 0.04 -18.40
CA CYS A 80 4.84 -0.53 -17.18
C CYS A 80 4.64 0.52 -16.08
N PRO A 81 3.89 1.61 -16.34
CA PRO A 81 3.77 2.75 -15.42
C PRO A 81 3.13 2.38 -14.09
N ILE A 82 2.09 1.53 -14.04
CA ILE A 82 1.45 1.14 -12.78
C ILE A 82 2.37 0.24 -11.94
N LEU A 83 3.10 -0.68 -12.57
CA LEU A 83 4.07 -1.53 -11.88
C LEU A 83 5.19 -0.67 -11.26
N ARG A 84 5.72 0.30 -12.02
CA ARG A 84 6.75 1.23 -11.53
C ARG A 84 6.24 2.09 -10.38
N ALA A 85 5.05 2.65 -10.52
CA ALA A 85 4.41 3.43 -9.49
C ALA A 85 4.21 2.61 -8.20
N SER A 86 3.75 1.36 -8.32
CA SER A 86 3.55 0.46 -7.17
C SER A 86 4.85 0.20 -6.41
N PHE A 87 5.95 -0.08 -7.09
CA PHE A 87 7.25 -0.25 -6.44
C PHE A 87 7.79 1.04 -5.84
N GLN A 88 7.60 2.18 -6.50
CA GLN A 88 8.03 3.46 -5.93
C GLN A 88 7.26 3.81 -4.66
N ILE A 89 5.94 3.64 -4.66
CA ILE A 89 5.12 3.85 -3.47
C ILE A 89 5.51 2.87 -2.36
N TYR A 90 5.77 1.59 -2.68
CA TYR A 90 6.32 0.65 -1.70
C TYR A 90 7.62 1.17 -1.05
N LYS A 91 8.60 1.64 -1.85
CA LYS A 91 9.87 2.19 -1.34
C LYS A 91 9.65 3.37 -0.38
N GLU A 92 8.69 4.24 -0.67
CA GLU A 92 8.35 5.37 0.20
C GLU A 92 7.64 4.96 1.50
N TYR A 93 6.83 3.89 1.45
CA TYR A 93 6.07 3.41 2.61
C TYR A 93 6.86 2.45 3.50
N ARG A 94 7.88 1.77 2.99
CA ARG A 94 8.68 0.82 3.77
C ARG A 94 9.39 1.45 4.98
N GLU A 95 9.64 2.74 4.93
CA GLU A 95 10.26 3.49 6.03
C GLU A 95 9.24 3.98 7.08
N LYS A 96 7.93 3.86 6.80
CA LYS A 96 6.88 4.33 7.69
C LYS A 96 6.44 3.22 8.67
N THR A 97 6.41 3.54 9.97
CA THR A 97 6.06 2.58 11.03
C THR A 97 4.56 2.26 11.07
N ALA A 98 3.69 3.28 10.91
CA ALA A 98 2.24 3.09 11.05
C ALA A 98 1.64 2.12 10.02
N PRO A 99 1.92 2.24 8.70
CA PRO A 99 1.43 1.28 7.72
C PRO A 99 1.87 -0.15 8.02
N LYS A 100 3.15 -0.36 8.41
CA LYS A 100 3.69 -1.67 8.79
C LYS A 100 2.87 -2.32 9.92
N ALA A 101 2.63 -1.58 11.01
CA ALA A 101 1.87 -2.09 12.15
C ALA A 101 0.40 -2.37 11.81
N LEU A 102 -0.20 -1.56 10.93
CA LEU A 102 -1.59 -1.75 10.46
C LEU A 102 -1.71 -2.97 9.54
N PHE A 103 -0.76 -3.21 8.64
CA PHE A 103 -0.71 -4.42 7.84
C PHE A 103 -0.59 -5.69 8.68
N ALA A 104 0.29 -5.69 9.69
CA ALA A 104 0.46 -6.81 10.61
C ALA A 104 -0.81 -7.10 11.42
N LEU A 105 -1.56 -6.05 11.79
CA LEU A 105 -2.84 -6.19 12.46
C LEU A 105 -3.93 -6.71 11.54
N ALA A 106 -4.02 -6.16 10.33
CA ALA A 106 -5.02 -6.57 9.34
C ALA A 106 -4.92 -8.05 9.01
N ALA A 107 -3.70 -8.61 8.96
CA ALA A 107 -3.49 -10.04 8.71
C ALA A 107 -4.10 -10.95 9.78
N GLN A 108 -4.47 -10.43 10.95
CA GLN A 108 -5.10 -11.18 12.05
C GLN A 108 -6.63 -11.03 12.09
N GLU A 109 -7.18 -10.07 11.33
CA GLU A 109 -8.61 -9.70 11.40
C GLU A 109 -9.22 -9.77 9.99
N PRO A 110 -10.08 -10.76 9.68
CA PRO A 110 -10.60 -10.96 8.33
C PRO A 110 -11.31 -9.74 7.72
N GLU A 111 -12.02 -8.95 8.56
CA GLU A 111 -12.72 -7.75 8.08
C GLU A 111 -11.76 -6.64 7.63
N LEU A 112 -10.56 -6.58 8.22
CA LEU A 112 -9.53 -5.61 7.85
C LEU A 112 -8.76 -6.06 6.60
N VAL A 113 -8.66 -7.38 6.37
CA VAL A 113 -8.00 -7.95 5.18
C VAL A 113 -8.74 -7.58 3.91
N ALA A 114 -10.07 -7.50 3.92
CA ALA A 114 -10.88 -7.24 2.74
C ALA A 114 -10.48 -5.96 2.00
N GLU A 115 -10.17 -4.88 2.72
CA GLU A 115 -9.74 -3.60 2.13
C GLU A 115 -8.44 -3.74 1.31
N PHE A 116 -7.50 -4.55 1.80
CA PHE A 116 -6.26 -4.84 1.08
C PHE A 116 -6.46 -5.79 -0.10
N GLN A 117 -7.36 -6.78 0.03
CA GLN A 117 -7.67 -7.74 -1.04
C GLN A 117 -8.25 -7.04 -2.26
N ASP A 118 -9.15 -6.08 -2.05
CA ASP A 118 -9.75 -5.29 -3.13
C ASP A 118 -8.67 -4.49 -3.87
N MET A 119 -7.80 -3.79 -3.15
CA MET A 119 -6.70 -3.03 -3.73
C MET A 119 -5.70 -3.93 -4.47
N SER A 120 -5.29 -5.06 -3.88
CA SER A 120 -4.37 -6.02 -4.51
C SER A 120 -4.96 -6.60 -5.80
N THR A 121 -6.27 -6.92 -5.79
CA THR A 121 -6.98 -7.41 -6.97
C THR A 121 -7.04 -6.35 -8.08
N GLU A 122 -7.30 -5.11 -7.73
CA GLU A 122 -7.34 -3.98 -8.66
C GLU A 122 -5.97 -3.75 -9.32
N PHE A 123 -4.93 -3.61 -8.50
CA PHE A 123 -3.55 -3.44 -9.00
C PHE A 123 -3.07 -4.64 -9.82
N GLY A 124 -3.45 -5.84 -9.41
CA GLY A 124 -3.16 -7.05 -10.13
C GLY A 124 -3.69 -7.06 -11.55
N ARG A 125 -4.92 -6.63 -11.75
CA ARG A 125 -5.51 -6.50 -13.09
C ARG A 125 -4.80 -5.42 -13.89
N ALA A 126 -4.49 -4.27 -13.27
CA ALA A 126 -3.81 -3.17 -13.93
C ALA A 126 -2.39 -3.58 -14.37
N ILE A 127 -1.59 -4.17 -13.48
CA ILE A 127 -0.23 -4.66 -13.80
C ILE A 127 -0.27 -5.74 -14.90
N SER A 128 -1.21 -6.69 -14.80
CA SER A 128 -1.37 -7.73 -15.83
C SER A 128 -1.77 -7.17 -17.20
N SER A 129 -2.42 -6.00 -17.24
CA SER A 129 -2.75 -5.33 -18.50
C SER A 129 -1.55 -4.67 -19.19
N GLU A 130 -0.49 -4.36 -18.47
CA GLU A 130 0.73 -3.73 -18.97
C GLU A 130 1.75 -4.73 -19.54
N ILE A 131 1.72 -5.98 -19.06
CA ILE A 131 2.71 -7.02 -19.35
C ILE A 131 2.11 -8.02 -20.34
N SER A 132 2.85 -8.35 -21.40
CA SER A 132 2.39 -9.31 -22.42
C SER A 132 2.45 -10.76 -21.96
N ASP A 133 3.41 -11.10 -21.08
CA ASP A 133 3.55 -12.42 -20.47
C ASP A 133 2.70 -12.49 -19.16
N PRO A 134 1.60 -13.29 -19.14
CA PRO A 134 0.76 -13.40 -17.96
C PRO A 134 1.47 -13.97 -16.73
N VAL A 135 2.46 -14.87 -16.94
CA VAL A 135 3.21 -15.47 -15.83
C VAL A 135 4.09 -14.41 -15.18
N LEU A 136 4.76 -13.58 -15.98
CA LEU A 136 5.56 -12.46 -15.47
C LEU A 136 4.68 -11.46 -14.71
N GLY A 137 3.48 -11.15 -15.22
CA GLY A 137 2.51 -10.30 -14.53
C GLY A 137 2.16 -10.83 -13.13
N HIS A 138 1.88 -12.13 -13.02
CA HIS A 138 1.62 -12.77 -11.73
C HIS A 138 2.85 -12.77 -10.81
N MET A 139 4.06 -12.99 -11.36
CA MET A 139 5.30 -12.90 -10.57
C MET A 139 5.49 -11.50 -9.99
N CYS A 140 5.26 -10.45 -10.76
CA CYS A 140 5.34 -9.08 -10.28
C CYS A 140 4.40 -8.82 -9.11
N LEU A 141 3.15 -9.30 -9.20
CA LEU A 141 2.18 -9.21 -8.11
C LEU A 141 2.64 -9.92 -6.84
N LEU A 142 3.06 -11.19 -6.97
CA LEU A 142 3.54 -11.97 -5.83
C LEU A 142 4.77 -11.33 -5.19
N ILE A 143 5.63 -10.66 -5.96
CA ILE A 143 6.77 -9.92 -5.43
C ILE A 143 6.28 -8.72 -4.61
N ILE A 144 5.35 -7.91 -5.14
CA ILE A 144 4.81 -6.75 -4.43
C ILE A 144 4.13 -7.19 -3.12
N ASP A 145 3.24 -8.18 -3.18
CA ASP A 145 2.56 -8.72 -2.00
C ASP A 145 3.58 -9.26 -0.99
N GLY A 146 4.56 -10.04 -1.46
CA GLY A 146 5.63 -10.57 -0.63
C GLY A 146 6.46 -9.50 0.07
N LEU A 147 6.74 -8.38 -0.60
CA LEU A 147 7.46 -7.24 -0.02
C LEU A 147 6.65 -6.58 1.12
N TYR A 148 5.35 -6.36 0.93
CA TYR A 148 4.48 -5.82 1.98
C TYR A 148 4.34 -6.79 3.16
N TYR A 149 4.15 -8.11 2.92
CA TYR A 149 4.07 -9.10 3.99
C TYR A 149 5.36 -9.21 4.78
N ARG A 150 6.52 -9.22 4.11
CA ARG A 150 7.83 -9.23 4.77
C ARG A 150 7.99 -8.03 5.70
N GLN A 151 7.63 -6.85 5.23
CA GLN A 151 7.66 -5.62 6.01
C GLN A 151 6.71 -5.71 7.23
N ALA A 152 5.49 -6.19 7.04
CA ALA A 152 4.50 -6.32 8.11
C ALA A 152 4.92 -7.30 9.20
N LEU A 153 5.61 -8.39 8.81
CA LEU A 153 6.05 -9.46 9.72
C LEU A 153 7.48 -9.29 10.22
N ASP A 154 8.15 -8.19 9.86
CA ASP A 154 9.55 -7.91 10.24
C ASP A 154 10.53 -9.03 9.84
N ILE A 155 10.34 -9.58 8.64
CA ILE A 155 11.16 -10.66 8.11
C ILE A 155 12.37 -10.06 7.37
N GLU A 156 13.55 -10.13 7.96
CA GLU A 156 14.79 -9.59 7.42
C GLU A 156 15.67 -10.70 6.83
N HIS A 157 15.45 -11.07 5.57
CA HIS A 157 16.33 -11.97 4.82
C HIS A 157 17.19 -11.28 3.77
N CYS A 158 16.80 -10.07 3.36
CA CYS A 158 17.49 -9.24 2.40
C CYS A 158 17.64 -7.83 2.95
N SER A 159 18.77 -7.21 2.70
CA SER A 159 18.99 -5.79 2.97
C SER A 159 18.10 -4.90 2.07
N ALA A 160 17.95 -3.64 2.44
CA ALA A 160 17.23 -2.68 1.61
C ALA A 160 17.84 -2.55 0.20
N GLY A 161 19.17 -2.61 0.07
CA GLY A 161 19.88 -2.58 -1.20
C GLY A 161 19.56 -3.78 -2.09
N GLU A 162 19.56 -4.99 -1.53
CA GLU A 162 19.19 -6.20 -2.29
C GLU A 162 17.72 -6.17 -2.76
N ILE A 163 16.83 -5.58 -1.97
CA ILE A 163 15.44 -5.38 -2.39
C ILE A 163 15.37 -4.35 -3.53
N ASP A 164 16.15 -3.27 -3.46
CA ASP A 164 16.19 -2.28 -4.54
C ASP A 164 16.73 -2.88 -5.84
N GLU A 165 17.80 -3.69 -5.78
CA GLU A 165 18.32 -4.43 -6.93
C GLU A 165 17.28 -5.41 -7.52
N LEU A 166 16.54 -6.11 -6.65
CA LEU A 166 15.43 -6.99 -7.07
C LEU A 166 14.37 -6.19 -7.84
N ILE A 167 13.94 -5.07 -7.29
CA ILE A 167 12.93 -4.20 -7.93
C ILE A 167 13.41 -3.72 -9.28
N ASP A 168 14.64 -3.22 -9.37
CA ASP A 168 15.22 -2.72 -10.62
C ASP A 168 15.30 -3.83 -11.67
N ARG A 169 15.66 -5.05 -11.27
CA ARG A 169 15.70 -6.21 -12.17
C ARG A 169 14.31 -6.63 -12.67
N VAL A 170 13.32 -6.63 -11.77
CA VAL A 170 11.93 -6.91 -12.15
C VAL A 170 11.41 -5.87 -13.15
N LEU A 171 11.69 -4.60 -12.91
CA LEU A 171 11.29 -3.51 -13.80
C LEU A 171 11.98 -3.58 -15.18
N GLU A 172 13.26 -3.98 -15.24
CA GLU A 172 13.98 -4.20 -16.49
C GLU A 172 13.31 -5.29 -17.31
N ILE A 173 13.10 -6.48 -16.71
CA ILE A 173 12.48 -7.63 -17.40
C ILE A 173 11.05 -7.29 -17.85
N SER A 174 10.27 -6.64 -16.99
CA SER A 174 8.89 -6.25 -17.31
C SER A 174 8.82 -5.22 -18.44
N SER A 175 9.77 -4.29 -18.51
CA SER A 175 9.84 -3.28 -19.57
C SER A 175 10.10 -3.92 -20.94
N GLN A 176 10.92 -4.96 -21.01
CA GLN A 176 11.19 -5.72 -22.23
C GLN A 176 9.97 -6.53 -22.70
N ASN A 177 9.09 -6.89 -21.77
CA ASN A 177 7.85 -7.64 -21.99
C ASN A 177 6.60 -6.75 -21.91
N SER A 178 6.74 -5.44 -22.00
CA SER A 178 5.59 -4.55 -21.97
C SER A 178 4.78 -4.68 -23.27
N ARG A 179 3.46 -4.58 -23.19
CA ARG A 179 2.57 -4.63 -24.36
C ARG A 179 2.90 -3.55 -25.38
N HIS A 180 3.34 -2.37 -24.94
CA HIS A 180 3.80 -1.31 -25.81
C HIS A 180 5.09 -1.67 -26.60
N ALA A 181 6.04 -2.36 -25.96
CA ALA A 181 7.26 -2.79 -26.62
C ALA A 181 6.97 -3.86 -27.67
N VAL A 182 6.08 -4.81 -27.37
CA VAL A 182 5.67 -5.89 -28.29
C VAL A 182 4.94 -5.32 -29.52
N LEU A 183 3.97 -4.42 -29.31
CA LEU A 183 3.22 -3.79 -30.41
C LEU A 183 4.13 -2.96 -31.34
N ASN A 184 5.11 -2.26 -30.80
CA ASN A 184 6.07 -1.51 -31.61
C ASN A 184 7.04 -2.41 -32.43
N ALA A 185 7.40 -3.57 -31.88
CA ALA A 185 8.23 -4.55 -32.57
C ALA A 185 7.46 -5.24 -33.71
N GLU A 186 6.17 -5.50 -33.57
CA GLU A 186 5.30 -6.06 -34.59
C GLU A 186 4.93 -5.06 -35.70
N ALA A 187 4.80 -3.77 -35.37
CA ALA A 187 4.50 -2.70 -36.32
C ALA A 187 5.74 -2.27 -37.18
N GLY A 188 6.94 -2.63 -36.74
CA GLY A 188 8.20 -2.33 -37.43
C GLY A 188 8.72 -3.43 -38.39
N ASN A 189 8.00 -4.53 -38.51
CA ASN A 189 8.27 -5.64 -39.45
C ASN A 189 7.22 -5.64 -40.57
#